data_03d9054c6299985299006f58b6d5733f
#
_entry.id   03d9054c6299985299006f58b6d5733f
#
_cell.length_a   1.000
_cell.length_b   1.000
_cell.length_c   1.000
_cell.angle_alpha   90.00
_cell.angle_beta   90.00
_cell.angle_gamma   90.00
#
_symmetry.space_group_name_H-M   'P 1'
#
loop_
_entity.id
_entity.type
_entity.pdbx_description
1 polymer ?
#
loop_
_entity_poly.entity_id
_entity_poly.type
_entity_poly.pdbx_seq_one_letter_code
_entity_poly.pdbx_strand_id
1 'polypeptide(L)'
;MNTLYSFRRCPYAMRARLALRYSGVPLEIVEVSLKAKPAEMLALSPKGTVPVLSVDGRVIDESLDIMRWALAQHDPQDWLLKDDIPAQQRIEALIAENDQMFKLHLNRYKYAERYPEQPMEHYRGQGEVFLRQLDELLSQHDYLLADHPSLADMALAPFVRQFAHVDREWFAQTPYRHLQRWLQRFLESELFVAVMAKA
;
A
#
# COMPACT_ATOMS: atom_id res chain seq x y z
N MET A 1 -14.39 -20.08 7.22
CA MET A 1 -13.00 -19.77 6.87
C MET A 1 -12.97 -18.43 6.14
N ASN A 2 -12.09 -17.52 6.55
CA ASN A 2 -11.90 -16.26 5.85
C ASN A 2 -11.01 -16.47 4.62
N THR A 3 -11.38 -15.90 3.48
CA THR A 3 -10.66 -16.06 2.23
C THR A 3 -10.31 -14.71 1.64
N LEU A 4 -9.03 -14.51 1.31
CA LEU A 4 -8.55 -13.31 0.62
C LEU A 4 -8.12 -13.68 -0.80
N TYR A 5 -8.78 -13.10 -1.79
CA TYR A 5 -8.34 -13.13 -3.18
C TYR A 5 -7.33 -12.02 -3.40
N SER A 6 -6.15 -12.37 -3.85
CA SER A 6 -4.98 -11.48 -3.88
C SER A 6 -4.15 -11.72 -5.15
N PHE A 7 -3.44 -10.68 -5.55
CA PHE A 7 -2.37 -10.78 -6.52
C PHE A 7 -1.10 -10.26 -5.87
N ARG A 8 -0.06 -11.07 -5.81
CA ARG A 8 1.12 -10.82 -4.97
C ARG A 8 1.75 -9.44 -5.18
N ARG A 9 1.87 -9.00 -6.44
CA ARG A 9 2.52 -7.72 -6.79
C ARG A 9 1.60 -6.50 -6.75
N CYS A 10 0.30 -6.69 -6.56
CA CYS A 10 -0.66 -5.59 -6.52
C CYS A 10 -0.49 -4.79 -5.22
N PRO A 11 -0.21 -3.47 -5.29
CA PRO A 11 -0.04 -2.67 -4.08
C PRO A 11 -1.30 -2.61 -3.21
N TYR A 12 -2.49 -2.62 -3.80
CA TYR A 12 -3.74 -2.69 -3.04
C TYR A 12 -3.88 -4.02 -2.30
N ALA A 13 -3.52 -5.14 -2.95
CA ALA A 13 -3.54 -6.44 -2.30
C ALA A 13 -2.45 -6.56 -1.21
N MET A 14 -1.31 -5.89 -1.39
CA MET A 14 -0.28 -5.80 -0.33
C MET A 14 -0.83 -5.14 0.92
N ARG A 15 -1.59 -4.06 0.79
CA ARG A 15 -2.26 -3.41 1.93
C ARG A 15 -3.07 -4.40 2.74
N ALA A 16 -3.91 -5.16 2.06
CA ALA A 16 -4.78 -6.15 2.70
C ALA A 16 -3.96 -7.23 3.42
N ARG A 17 -2.97 -7.79 2.75
CA ARG A 17 -2.12 -8.83 3.35
C ARG A 17 -1.34 -8.32 4.56
N LEU A 18 -0.80 -7.09 4.48
CA LEU A 18 -0.06 -6.47 5.59
C LEU A 18 -0.93 -6.37 6.83
N ALA A 19 -2.12 -5.78 6.71
CA ALA A 19 -3.00 -5.56 7.85
C ALA A 19 -3.55 -6.89 8.41
N LEU A 20 -3.96 -7.81 7.55
CA LEU A 20 -4.50 -9.10 7.98
C LEU A 20 -3.45 -9.94 8.69
N ARG A 21 -2.22 -9.97 8.19
CA ARG A 21 -1.11 -10.68 8.83
C ARG A 21 -0.74 -10.05 10.17
N TYR A 22 -0.57 -8.74 10.18
CA TYR A 22 -0.25 -7.97 11.39
C TYR A 22 -1.29 -8.20 12.49
N SER A 23 -2.56 -8.20 12.15
CA SER A 23 -3.67 -8.37 13.08
C SER A 23 -3.88 -9.83 13.51
N GLY A 24 -3.14 -10.77 12.91
CA GLY A 24 -3.24 -12.20 13.27
C GLY A 24 -4.54 -12.86 12.83
N VAL A 25 -5.22 -12.31 11.83
CA VAL A 25 -6.49 -12.88 11.33
C VAL A 25 -6.20 -14.18 10.57
N PRO A 26 -6.78 -15.31 11.01
CA PRO A 26 -6.65 -16.56 10.27
C PRO A 26 -7.39 -16.46 8.95
N LEU A 27 -6.69 -16.81 7.84
CA LEU A 27 -7.29 -16.76 6.52
C LEU A 27 -6.56 -17.66 5.53
N GLU A 28 -7.28 -18.03 4.49
CA GLU A 28 -6.74 -18.63 3.28
C GLU A 28 -6.49 -17.53 2.25
N ILE A 29 -5.32 -17.54 1.62
CA ILE A 29 -4.99 -16.63 0.54
C ILE A 29 -5.07 -17.38 -0.78
N VAL A 30 -5.89 -16.87 -1.70
CA VAL A 30 -6.02 -17.38 -3.07
C VAL A 30 -5.28 -16.43 -4.01
N GLU A 31 -4.17 -16.88 -4.57
CA GLU A 31 -3.44 -16.12 -5.58
C GLU A 31 -4.20 -16.16 -6.90
N VAL A 32 -4.57 -15.00 -7.41
CA VAL A 32 -5.42 -14.85 -8.59
C VAL A 32 -4.58 -14.69 -9.84
N SER A 33 -4.94 -15.39 -10.91
CA SER A 33 -4.48 -15.09 -12.25
C SER A 33 -5.35 -13.97 -12.84
N LEU A 34 -4.75 -12.82 -13.16
CA LEU A 34 -5.49 -11.68 -13.71
C LEU A 34 -6.10 -11.97 -15.08
N LYS A 35 -5.58 -12.97 -15.79
CA LYS A 35 -6.10 -13.42 -17.10
C LYS A 35 -7.23 -14.43 -16.97
N ALA A 36 -7.35 -15.08 -15.81
CA ALA A 36 -8.34 -16.13 -15.55
C ALA A 36 -8.85 -15.99 -14.11
N LYS A 37 -9.60 -14.93 -13.85
CA LYS A 37 -10.14 -14.64 -12.53
C LYS A 37 -11.12 -15.72 -12.08
N PRO A 38 -11.05 -16.19 -10.83
CA PRO A 38 -11.96 -17.22 -10.32
C PRO A 38 -13.42 -16.77 -10.40
N ALA A 39 -14.30 -17.66 -10.83
CA ALA A 39 -15.74 -17.39 -10.91
C ALA A 39 -16.32 -17.02 -9.52
N GLU A 40 -15.83 -17.67 -8.48
CA GLU A 40 -16.22 -17.41 -7.10
C GLU A 40 -15.90 -15.97 -6.68
N MET A 41 -14.70 -15.48 -7.02
CA MET A 41 -14.30 -14.10 -6.75
C MET A 41 -15.21 -13.11 -7.49
N LEU A 42 -15.52 -13.38 -8.78
CA LEU A 42 -16.38 -12.51 -9.58
C LEU A 42 -17.84 -12.50 -9.08
N ALA A 43 -18.29 -13.61 -8.50
CA ALA A 43 -19.61 -13.68 -7.87
C ALA A 43 -19.67 -12.84 -6.58
N LEU A 44 -18.58 -12.82 -5.81
CA LEU A 44 -18.49 -12.03 -4.57
C LEU A 44 -18.31 -10.54 -4.87
N SER A 45 -17.50 -10.21 -5.87
CA SER A 45 -17.18 -8.82 -6.24
C SER A 45 -17.16 -8.69 -7.77
N PRO A 46 -18.28 -8.29 -8.38
CA PRO A 46 -18.38 -8.21 -9.85
C PRO A 46 -17.43 -7.23 -10.51
N LYS A 47 -16.91 -6.23 -9.78
CA LYS A 47 -15.89 -5.32 -10.34
C LYS A 47 -14.60 -6.02 -10.73
N GLY A 48 -14.34 -7.22 -10.21
CA GLY A 48 -13.25 -8.07 -10.65
C GLY A 48 -11.85 -7.57 -10.31
N THR A 49 -11.70 -6.73 -9.31
CA THR A 49 -10.40 -6.24 -8.83
C THR A 49 -9.97 -6.96 -7.57
N VAL A 50 -8.66 -7.09 -7.36
CA VAL A 50 -8.10 -7.57 -6.09
C VAL A 50 -7.65 -6.37 -5.25
N PRO A 51 -7.68 -6.46 -3.90
CA PRO A 51 -8.08 -7.60 -3.08
C PRO A 51 -9.60 -7.75 -2.91
N VAL A 52 -10.04 -8.97 -2.61
CA VAL A 52 -11.41 -9.25 -2.16
C VAL A 52 -11.33 -10.14 -0.93
N LEU A 53 -11.89 -9.70 0.19
CA LEU A 53 -11.98 -10.47 1.42
C LEU A 53 -13.40 -10.99 1.61
N SER A 54 -13.53 -12.31 1.77
CA SER A 54 -14.77 -12.94 2.19
C SER A 54 -14.62 -13.35 3.66
N VAL A 55 -15.45 -12.80 4.53
CA VAL A 55 -15.39 -13.03 5.97
C VAL A 55 -16.80 -13.09 6.55
N ASP A 56 -17.11 -14.19 7.24
CA ASP A 56 -18.39 -14.37 7.94
C ASP A 56 -19.62 -14.00 7.07
N GLY A 57 -19.62 -14.43 5.81
CA GLY A 57 -20.70 -14.14 4.86
C GLY A 57 -20.72 -12.72 4.32
N ARG A 58 -19.75 -11.90 4.69
CA ARG A 58 -19.60 -10.54 4.17
C ARG A 58 -18.46 -10.46 3.17
N VAL A 59 -18.58 -9.52 2.24
CA VAL A 59 -17.54 -9.21 1.25
C VAL A 59 -17.00 -7.82 1.52
N ILE A 60 -15.67 -7.69 1.61
CA ILE A 60 -14.98 -6.41 1.70
C ILE A 60 -14.01 -6.37 0.51
N ASP A 61 -14.20 -5.44 -0.41
CA ASP A 61 -13.45 -5.40 -1.68
C ASP A 61 -12.73 -4.07 -1.94
N GLU A 62 -12.60 -3.23 -0.92
CA GLU A 62 -11.71 -2.08 -0.93
C GLU A 62 -10.55 -2.32 0.04
N SER A 63 -9.31 -2.10 -0.44
CA SER A 63 -8.12 -2.43 0.35
C SER A 63 -8.07 -1.72 1.71
N LEU A 64 -8.45 -0.44 1.76
CA LEU A 64 -8.48 0.32 3.02
C LEU A 64 -9.54 -0.19 3.98
N ASP A 65 -10.70 -0.58 3.47
CA ASP A 65 -11.75 -1.15 4.30
C ASP A 65 -11.31 -2.51 4.89
N ILE A 66 -10.55 -3.29 4.12
CA ILE A 66 -9.95 -4.53 4.62
C ILE A 66 -8.93 -4.22 5.72
N MET A 67 -8.06 -3.23 5.51
CA MET A 67 -7.08 -2.82 6.53
C MET A 67 -7.80 -2.39 7.82
N ARG A 68 -8.81 -1.55 7.73
CA ARG A 68 -9.57 -1.07 8.88
C ARG A 68 -10.31 -2.19 9.60
N TRP A 69 -10.89 -3.10 8.84
CA TRP A 69 -11.54 -4.29 9.42
C TRP A 69 -10.55 -5.13 10.21
N ALA A 70 -9.36 -5.38 9.65
CA ALA A 70 -8.31 -6.15 10.31
C ALA A 70 -7.86 -5.47 11.61
N LEU A 71 -7.58 -4.16 11.56
CA LEU A 71 -7.15 -3.39 12.72
C LEU A 71 -8.21 -3.31 13.81
N ALA A 72 -9.49 -3.33 13.43
CA ALA A 72 -10.59 -3.42 14.40
C ALA A 72 -10.63 -4.76 15.13
N GLN A 73 -10.12 -5.83 14.53
CA GLN A 73 -9.99 -7.12 15.20
C GLN A 73 -8.84 -7.10 16.22
N HIS A 74 -7.68 -6.62 15.83
CA HIS A 74 -6.50 -6.53 16.69
C HIS A 74 -5.47 -5.56 16.11
N ASP A 75 -5.04 -4.60 16.92
CA ASP A 75 -4.05 -3.59 16.54
C ASP A 75 -2.99 -3.44 17.65
N PRO A 76 -2.08 -4.43 17.78
CA PRO A 76 -1.19 -4.51 18.95
C PRO A 76 -0.17 -3.37 19.07
N GLN A 77 0.18 -2.72 17.97
CA GLN A 77 1.17 -1.62 17.95
C GLN A 77 0.54 -0.27 17.65
N ASP A 78 -0.78 -0.18 17.76
CA ASP A 78 -1.53 1.07 17.56
C ASP A 78 -1.25 1.75 16.21
N TRP A 79 -1.42 1.01 15.12
CA TRP A 79 -1.33 1.59 13.77
C TRP A 79 -2.38 2.68 13.54
N LEU A 80 -3.51 2.60 14.24
CA LEU A 80 -4.58 3.57 14.12
C LEU A 80 -4.28 4.88 14.85
N LEU A 81 -3.27 4.94 15.74
CA LEU A 81 -2.96 6.10 16.59
C LEU A 81 -4.23 6.59 17.29
N LYS A 82 -4.93 5.68 17.96
CA LYS A 82 -6.31 5.85 18.43
C LYS A 82 -6.51 6.98 19.43
N ASP A 83 -5.47 7.34 20.17
CA ASP A 83 -5.53 8.40 21.18
C ASP A 83 -5.01 9.75 20.67
N ASP A 84 -4.72 9.86 19.37
CA ASP A 84 -4.18 11.08 18.75
C ASP A 84 -5.06 11.47 17.55
N ILE A 85 -6.08 12.29 17.80
CA ILE A 85 -7.02 12.71 16.75
C ILE A 85 -6.34 13.50 15.63
N PRO A 86 -5.42 14.45 15.90
CA PRO A 86 -4.68 15.10 14.81
C PRO A 86 -3.89 14.13 13.94
N ALA A 87 -3.26 13.11 14.53
CA ALA A 87 -2.54 12.08 13.77
C ALA A 87 -3.49 11.25 12.92
N GLN A 88 -4.66 10.89 13.42
CA GLN A 88 -5.68 10.19 12.63
C GLN A 88 -6.13 10.99 11.41
N GLN A 89 -6.30 12.30 11.56
CA GLN A 89 -6.63 13.18 10.45
C GLN A 89 -5.50 13.23 9.41
N ARG A 90 -4.25 13.21 9.85
CA ARG A 90 -3.09 13.18 8.97
C ARG A 90 -2.98 11.84 8.23
N ILE A 91 -3.30 10.74 8.88
CA ILE A 91 -3.39 9.42 8.24
C ILE A 91 -4.38 9.49 7.05
N GLU A 92 -5.58 10.00 7.30
CA GLU A 92 -6.61 10.12 6.27
C GLU A 92 -6.14 11.00 5.10
N ALA A 93 -5.55 12.15 5.40
CA ALA A 93 -5.07 13.08 4.38
C ALA A 93 -3.96 12.48 3.52
N LEU A 94 -2.99 11.79 4.12
CA LEU A 94 -1.90 11.15 3.40
C LEU A 94 -2.40 10.02 2.50
N ILE A 95 -3.31 9.21 2.98
CA ILE A 95 -3.90 8.12 2.19
C ILE A 95 -4.70 8.68 1.01
N ALA A 96 -5.50 9.72 1.25
CA ALA A 96 -6.28 10.35 0.19
C ALA A 96 -5.38 10.94 -0.90
N GLU A 97 -4.31 11.63 -0.54
CA GLU A 97 -3.35 12.18 -1.50
C GLU A 97 -2.65 11.07 -2.28
N ASN A 98 -2.23 10.00 -1.60
CA ASN A 98 -1.63 8.83 -2.25
C ASN A 98 -2.57 8.22 -3.28
N ASP A 99 -3.81 7.97 -2.90
CA ASP A 99 -4.75 7.20 -3.72
C ASP A 99 -5.33 8.01 -4.89
N GLN A 100 -5.41 9.33 -4.75
CA GLN A 100 -5.96 10.23 -5.77
C GLN A 100 -4.87 10.80 -6.67
N MET A 101 -3.94 11.57 -6.12
CA MET A 101 -2.96 12.32 -6.91
C MET A 101 -1.70 11.51 -7.20
N PHE A 102 -1.06 10.96 -6.17
CA PHE A 102 0.18 10.22 -6.36
C PHE A 102 -0.01 9.00 -7.26
N LYS A 103 -1.09 8.25 -7.07
CA LYS A 103 -1.40 7.07 -7.89
C LYS A 103 -1.58 7.42 -9.36
N LEU A 104 -2.19 8.58 -9.65
CA LEU A 104 -2.33 9.07 -11.02
C LEU A 104 -0.94 9.29 -11.66
N HIS A 105 -0.04 10.00 -10.96
CA HIS A 105 1.30 10.27 -11.45
C HIS A 105 2.14 9.00 -11.56
N LEU A 106 2.01 8.09 -10.60
CA LEU A 106 2.65 6.78 -10.62
C LEU A 106 2.27 5.98 -11.87
N ASN A 107 0.98 5.92 -12.19
CA ASN A 107 0.49 5.22 -13.38
C ASN A 107 1.06 5.81 -14.67
N ARG A 108 1.07 7.13 -14.79
CA ARG A 108 1.61 7.82 -15.96
C ARG A 108 3.12 7.65 -16.08
N TYR A 109 3.82 7.65 -14.97
CA TYR A 109 5.26 7.40 -14.93
C TYR A 109 5.58 5.95 -15.33
N LYS A 110 4.91 4.98 -14.70
CA LYS A 110 5.16 3.55 -14.94
C LYS A 110 4.81 3.13 -16.36
N TYR A 111 3.76 3.72 -16.94
CA TYR A 111 3.25 3.40 -18.28
C TYR A 111 3.34 4.61 -19.22
N ALA A 112 4.47 5.31 -19.17
CA ALA A 112 4.66 6.57 -19.91
C ALA A 112 4.43 6.42 -21.43
N GLU A 113 4.67 5.24 -21.99
CA GLU A 113 4.41 4.93 -23.38
C GLU A 113 2.93 5.04 -23.78
N ARG A 114 2.03 4.97 -22.79
CA ARG A 114 0.58 5.15 -22.98
C ARG A 114 0.14 6.61 -22.89
N TYR A 115 1.05 7.50 -22.48
CA TYR A 115 0.79 8.92 -22.24
C TYR A 115 1.84 9.78 -22.96
N PRO A 116 1.84 9.74 -24.31
CA PRO A 116 2.92 10.37 -25.10
C PRO A 116 2.87 11.90 -25.11
N GLU A 117 1.88 12.52 -24.49
CA GLU A 117 1.72 13.98 -24.43
C GLU A 117 2.86 14.66 -23.70
N GLN A 118 3.48 13.94 -22.73
CA GLN A 118 4.62 14.42 -21.96
C GLN A 118 5.70 13.33 -21.88
N PRO A 119 6.97 13.69 -21.68
CA PRO A 119 8.02 12.71 -21.44
C PRO A 119 7.86 12.06 -20.06
N MET A 120 8.44 10.87 -19.90
CA MET A 120 8.39 10.10 -18.65
C MET A 120 8.88 10.93 -17.45
N GLU A 121 9.91 11.73 -17.63
CA GLU A 121 10.50 12.57 -16.58
C GLU A 121 9.51 13.62 -16.05
N HIS A 122 8.60 14.07 -16.88
CA HIS A 122 7.55 15.01 -16.47
C HIS A 122 6.62 14.34 -15.44
N TYR A 123 6.15 13.13 -15.73
CA TYR A 123 5.26 12.39 -14.81
C TYR A 123 5.98 12.01 -13.54
N ARG A 124 7.24 11.60 -13.64
CA ARG A 124 8.09 11.33 -12.48
C ARG A 124 8.21 12.56 -11.58
N GLY A 125 8.52 13.72 -12.19
CA GLY A 125 8.63 14.98 -11.45
C GLY A 125 7.35 15.38 -10.73
N GLN A 126 6.19 15.10 -11.32
CA GLN A 126 4.91 15.34 -10.64
C GLN A 126 4.72 14.42 -9.42
N GLY A 127 5.13 13.16 -9.53
CA GLY A 127 5.09 12.22 -8.40
C GLY A 127 6.07 12.61 -7.30
N GLU A 128 7.20 13.23 -7.64
CA GLU A 128 8.21 13.66 -6.68
C GLU A 128 7.69 14.69 -5.67
N VAL A 129 6.64 15.44 -6.00
CA VAL A 129 6.03 16.38 -5.06
C VAL A 129 5.59 15.65 -3.79
N PHE A 130 4.95 14.50 -3.95
CA PHE A 130 4.53 13.67 -2.83
C PHE A 130 5.73 13.01 -2.14
N LEU A 131 6.71 12.53 -2.89
CA LEU A 131 7.92 11.93 -2.32
C LEU A 131 8.68 12.92 -1.43
N ARG A 132 8.80 14.20 -1.83
CA ARG A 132 9.42 15.24 -0.99
C ARG A 132 8.66 15.46 0.29
N GLN A 133 7.34 15.49 0.22
CA GLN A 133 6.49 15.63 1.40
C GLN A 133 6.70 14.48 2.39
N LEU A 134 6.76 13.26 1.89
CA LEU A 134 7.02 12.08 2.73
C LEU A 134 8.43 12.11 3.33
N ASP A 135 9.43 12.49 2.53
CA ASP A 135 10.81 12.61 3.00
C ASP A 135 10.93 13.62 4.15
N GLU A 136 10.23 14.76 4.04
CA GLU A 136 10.21 15.78 5.08
C GLU A 136 9.58 15.26 6.38
N LEU A 137 8.45 14.56 6.30
CA LEU A 137 7.84 13.92 7.47
C LEU A 137 8.81 12.91 8.12
N LEU A 138 9.49 12.13 7.31
CA LEU A 138 10.45 11.11 7.77
C LEU A 138 11.76 11.70 8.29
N SER A 139 12.02 12.98 8.08
CA SER A 139 13.14 13.67 8.72
C SER A 139 12.90 13.92 10.21
N GLN A 140 11.64 13.86 10.66
CA GLN A 140 11.23 14.17 12.03
C GLN A 140 10.99 12.90 12.87
N HIS A 141 10.65 11.77 12.24
CA HIS A 141 10.37 10.49 12.89
C HIS A 141 10.93 9.36 12.04
N ASP A 142 11.07 8.18 12.63
CA ASP A 142 11.46 6.97 11.89
C ASP A 142 10.38 6.51 10.92
N TYR A 143 9.11 6.82 11.21
CA TYR A 143 7.96 6.55 10.36
C TYR A 143 7.22 7.86 10.06
N LEU A 144 6.17 7.80 9.24
CA LEU A 144 5.55 9.03 8.71
C LEU A 144 4.99 9.96 9.80
N LEU A 145 4.41 9.42 10.86
CA LEU A 145 3.71 10.18 11.89
C LEU A 145 4.19 9.91 13.31
N ALA A 146 5.06 8.92 13.51
CA ALA A 146 5.51 8.49 14.82
C ALA A 146 6.84 7.74 14.70
N ASP A 147 7.39 7.28 15.83
CA ASP A 147 8.59 6.45 15.85
C ASP A 147 8.27 4.94 15.73
N HIS A 148 7.04 4.62 15.41
CA HIS A 148 6.58 3.27 15.07
C HIS A 148 5.66 3.31 13.85
N PRO A 149 5.46 2.19 13.14
CA PRO A 149 4.59 2.16 11.98
C PRO A 149 3.15 2.55 12.33
N SER A 150 2.49 3.23 11.40
CA SER A 150 1.07 3.51 11.45
C SER A 150 0.37 2.99 10.21
N LEU A 151 -0.96 3.10 10.17
CA LEU A 151 -1.75 2.77 8.99
C LEU A 151 -1.25 3.55 7.76
N ALA A 152 -0.84 4.81 7.94
CA ALA A 152 -0.29 5.62 6.84
C ALA A 152 0.93 4.94 6.20
N ASP A 153 1.89 4.47 7.02
CA ASP A 153 3.09 3.80 6.51
C ASP A 153 2.72 2.56 5.68
N MET A 154 1.85 1.73 6.21
CA MET A 154 1.49 0.46 5.56
C MET A 154 0.56 0.65 4.35
N ALA A 155 -0.21 1.72 4.32
CA ALA A 155 -1.05 2.05 3.18
C ALA A 155 -0.26 2.69 2.03
N LEU A 156 0.83 3.43 2.32
CA LEU A 156 1.62 4.15 1.34
C LEU A 156 2.82 3.37 0.81
N ALA A 157 3.48 2.59 1.66
CA ALA A 157 4.73 1.90 1.31
C ALA A 157 4.62 1.03 0.04
N PRO A 158 3.54 0.28 -0.22
CA PRO A 158 3.42 -0.48 -1.45
C PRO A 158 3.47 0.38 -2.72
N PHE A 159 2.94 1.59 -2.67
CA PHE A 159 2.91 2.52 -3.80
C PHE A 159 4.25 3.24 -3.99
N VAL A 160 4.89 3.65 -2.91
CA VAL A 160 6.25 4.20 -2.97
C VAL A 160 7.23 3.15 -3.51
N ARG A 161 7.10 1.90 -3.08
CA ARG A 161 7.85 0.78 -3.63
C ARG A 161 7.67 0.66 -5.14
N GLN A 162 6.44 0.70 -5.61
CA GLN A 162 6.15 0.60 -7.04
C GLN A 162 6.78 1.76 -7.82
N PHE A 163 6.71 2.97 -7.30
CA PHE A 163 7.32 4.14 -7.90
C PHE A 163 8.85 4.00 -7.96
N ALA A 164 9.48 3.64 -6.86
CA ALA A 164 10.93 3.45 -6.76
C ALA A 164 11.43 2.35 -7.70
N HIS A 165 10.63 1.31 -7.92
CA HIS A 165 11.02 0.16 -8.74
C HIS A 165 10.84 0.38 -10.25
N VAL A 166 10.26 1.50 -10.69
CA VAL A 166 10.25 1.86 -12.11
C VAL A 166 11.69 2.11 -12.59
N ASP A 167 12.49 2.81 -11.78
CA ASP A 167 13.92 3.05 -12.04
C ASP A 167 14.67 3.11 -10.71
N ARG A 168 15.20 1.97 -10.27
CA ARG A 168 15.86 1.84 -8.97
C ARG A 168 17.13 2.67 -8.86
N GLU A 169 17.90 2.80 -9.95
CA GLU A 169 19.13 3.60 -9.95
C GLU A 169 18.80 5.08 -9.76
N TRP A 170 17.81 5.56 -10.50
CA TRP A 170 17.36 6.94 -10.33
C TRP A 170 16.90 7.20 -8.89
N PHE A 171 16.07 6.33 -8.34
CA PHE A 171 15.56 6.49 -6.97
C PHE A 171 16.69 6.54 -5.94
N ALA A 172 17.69 5.66 -6.09
CA ALA A 172 18.85 5.62 -5.19
C ALA A 172 19.70 6.90 -5.24
N GLN A 173 19.67 7.64 -6.35
CA GLN A 173 20.43 8.86 -6.55
C GLN A 173 19.66 10.13 -6.12
N THR A 174 18.39 10.00 -5.76
CA THR A 174 17.59 11.13 -5.31
C THR A 174 18.09 11.67 -3.96
N PRO A 175 17.78 12.94 -3.63
CA PRO A 175 18.13 13.48 -2.32
C PRO A 175 17.20 13.05 -1.18
N TYR A 176 16.21 12.19 -1.46
CA TYR A 176 15.21 11.77 -0.48
C TYR A 176 15.75 10.67 0.44
N ARG A 177 16.74 11.00 1.25
CA ARG A 177 17.50 10.04 2.07
C ARG A 177 16.64 9.37 3.15
N HIS A 178 15.74 10.14 3.77
CA HIS A 178 14.85 9.60 4.80
C HIS A 178 13.81 8.65 4.20
N LEU A 179 13.28 9.00 3.03
CA LEU A 179 12.35 8.15 2.29
C LEU A 179 13.02 6.83 1.86
N GLN A 180 14.26 6.92 1.36
CA GLN A 180 15.02 5.73 0.95
C GLN A 180 15.24 4.78 2.14
N ARG A 181 15.61 5.29 3.31
CA ARG A 181 15.80 4.48 4.53
C ARG A 181 14.49 3.86 5.00
N TRP A 182 13.43 4.62 4.98
CA TRP A 182 12.09 4.14 5.36
C TRP A 182 11.62 3.02 4.43
N LEU A 183 11.78 3.18 3.12
CA LEU A 183 11.42 2.15 2.15
C LEU A 183 12.27 0.90 2.35
N GLN A 184 13.57 1.04 2.55
CA GLN A 184 14.48 -0.09 2.79
C GLN A 184 14.09 -0.84 4.05
N ARG A 185 13.80 -0.14 5.13
CA ARG A 185 13.31 -0.73 6.38
C ARG A 185 12.03 -1.53 6.17
N PHE A 186 11.10 -0.98 5.40
CA PHE A 186 9.86 -1.67 5.04
C PHE A 186 10.13 -2.95 4.25
N LEU A 187 10.96 -2.87 3.22
CA LEU A 187 11.28 -4.02 2.36
C LEU A 187 11.97 -5.15 3.12
N GLU A 188 12.77 -4.83 4.12
CA GLU A 188 13.50 -5.78 4.94
C GLU A 188 12.72 -6.26 6.16
N SER A 189 11.56 -5.67 6.45
CA SER A 189 10.76 -6.04 7.60
C SER A 189 10.27 -7.48 7.53
N GLU A 190 10.21 -8.15 8.68
CA GLU A 190 9.67 -9.51 8.77
C GLU A 190 8.25 -9.59 8.21
N LEU A 191 7.43 -8.57 8.49
CA LEU A 191 6.05 -8.51 8.03
C LEU A 191 5.98 -8.48 6.50
N PHE A 192 6.72 -7.58 5.86
CA PHE A 192 6.70 -7.47 4.40
C PHE A 192 7.25 -8.73 3.73
N VAL A 193 8.36 -9.26 4.24
CA VAL A 193 8.95 -10.52 3.72
C VAL A 193 7.94 -11.66 3.82
N ALA A 194 7.23 -11.75 4.93
CA ALA A 194 6.22 -12.80 5.14
C ALA A 194 5.05 -12.69 4.16
N VAL A 195 4.52 -11.47 3.92
CA VAL A 195 3.38 -11.29 3.01
C VAL A 195 3.74 -11.40 1.54
N MET A 196 5.02 -11.32 1.20
CA MET A 196 5.52 -11.47 -0.17
C MET A 196 6.04 -12.88 -0.47
N ALA A 197 6.10 -13.75 0.51
CA ALA A 197 6.48 -15.15 0.30
C ALA A 197 5.47 -15.84 -0.63
N LYS A 198 6.00 -16.71 -1.51
CA LYS A 198 5.14 -17.57 -2.32
C LYS A 198 4.48 -18.62 -1.42
N ALA A 199 3.22 -18.86 -1.69
CA ALA A 199 2.49 -19.94 -1.03
C ALA A 199 3.06 -21.30 -1.46
#